data_d1823e9215c31d233c1fb27d1e2388da
#
_entry.id   d1823e9215c31d233c1fb27d1e2388da
#
_cell.length_a   1.000
_cell.length_b   1.000
_cell.length_c   1.000
_cell.angle_alpha   90.00
_cell.angle_beta   90.00
_cell.angle_gamma   90.00
#
_symmetry.space_group_name_H-M   'P 1'
#
loop_
_entity.id
_entity.type
_entity.pdbx_description
1 polymer ?
#
loop_
_entity_poly.entity_id
_entity_poly.type
_entity_poly.pdbx_seq_one_letter_code
_entity_poly.pdbx_strand_id
1 'polypeptide(L)'
;MRRRLALLTTAPPISSPPAPHHVVTEVRELLCVRLPARPLREVRYNAGMPNRSLLIALVVTSLGLAGPSDSAKEKAMKADLAGQVESMRGQVQVMIDTIFSFAELGFQEFETSKYLTGMLEAEGFKVERGIAGIPTAWMATWGSGKPVIALGSDIDCIPQASQKPGVAYHDPLIEGAPGHGEGHNSGQAVNIVAALAVKRLMEREHIQGTIKIWPGVAEELLGSKAYFVRAGYFKDVDVTLFSHVSSKFNAPWGDTLGSGLISVEYLFKGESAHSAGAPWRGRSALDAVELMDAGWNFRREHLRLQQRSHYVITDGGDQPNVVPPTAAVWYYFRELDYPHIKGLWEIGDKMAEGATLMTSTSFTERVLGSAWPVHMNKPIAEAMYANIKQVGLPQWSEDDQTLAKAIQKELKVKEEGLVTKIDDQKPPPKEEERTGGGSDDIGDISWNVPTVTLWYPSNIPNMPGHNWADAIAMATPIAHKGAVAGAKVQAMTMLDLLLHQELVQQAWDYFNNVQTKDIKYTPLLRPEDKPAIWLNEKRMATYRPQMRQFYYDSAKYKTYLEQLGIKYPTVRAQQ
;
A
#
# COMPACT_ATOMS: atom_id res chain seq x y z
N MET A 1 36.96 5.92 -61.45
CA MET A 1 36.65 7.04 -62.37
C MET A 1 35.88 8.10 -61.62
N ARG A 2 36.42 9.31 -61.65
CA ARG A 2 35.94 10.54 -60.97
C ARG A 2 34.59 11.01 -61.52
N ARG A 3 33.71 11.61 -60.72
CA ARG A 3 33.36 13.05 -60.75
C ARG A 3 32.41 13.43 -59.60
N ARG A 4 32.83 14.47 -58.89
CA ARG A 4 32.10 15.29 -57.94
C ARG A 4 31.01 16.09 -58.67
N LEU A 5 29.91 16.45 -57.97
CA LEU A 5 29.36 17.81 -57.99
C LEU A 5 28.73 18.16 -56.65
N ALA A 6 29.25 19.19 -56.04
CA ALA A 6 28.69 19.87 -54.88
C ALA A 6 27.76 20.98 -55.39
N LEU A 7 26.63 21.22 -54.71
CA LEU A 7 25.87 22.47 -54.78
C LEU A 7 25.47 22.88 -53.37
N LEU A 8 26.15 23.91 -52.94
CA LEU A 8 25.82 24.74 -51.78
C LEU A 8 24.64 25.65 -52.15
N THR A 9 23.59 25.70 -51.30
CA THR A 9 22.68 26.83 -51.25
C THR A 9 22.54 27.27 -49.77
N THR A 10 23.04 28.45 -49.52
CA THR A 10 22.98 29.21 -48.26
C THR A 10 21.59 29.80 -48.11
N ALA A 11 20.95 29.57 -46.95
CA ALA A 11 19.77 30.31 -46.52
C ALA A 11 20.19 31.47 -45.59
N PRO A 12 19.50 32.63 -45.62
CA PRO A 12 19.86 33.79 -44.82
C PRO A 12 19.38 33.67 -43.37
N PRO A 13 19.96 34.42 -42.43
CA PRO A 13 19.62 34.36 -41.01
C PRO A 13 18.27 35.02 -40.70
N ILE A 14 17.48 34.40 -39.88
CA ILE A 14 16.23 34.91 -39.35
C ILE A 14 16.55 35.88 -38.19
N SER A 15 16.12 37.13 -38.31
CA SER A 15 16.21 38.16 -37.30
C SER A 15 15.28 37.95 -36.13
N SER A 16 15.78 38.16 -34.91
CA SER A 16 15.04 38.11 -33.65
C SER A 16 14.02 39.27 -33.55
N PRO A 17 12.83 39.05 -32.96
CA PRO A 17 11.89 40.13 -32.68
C PRO A 17 12.31 40.91 -31.41
N PRO A 18 11.93 42.21 -31.31
CA PRO A 18 12.30 43.08 -30.19
C PRO A 18 11.42 42.82 -28.95
N ALA A 19 11.99 43.13 -27.79
CA ALA A 19 11.35 43.05 -26.49
C ALA A 19 10.15 44.02 -26.35
N PRO A 20 9.09 43.64 -25.62
CA PRO A 20 7.99 44.57 -25.38
C PRO A 20 8.31 45.61 -24.31
N HIS A 21 7.98 46.86 -24.63
CA HIS A 21 8.00 48.00 -23.74
C HIS A 21 6.95 47.88 -22.63
N HIS A 22 7.35 48.20 -21.40
CA HIS A 22 6.45 48.45 -20.28
C HIS A 22 5.50 49.61 -20.57
N VAL A 23 4.20 49.33 -20.53
CA VAL A 23 3.17 50.36 -20.39
C VAL A 23 2.59 50.22 -18.98
N VAL A 24 2.93 51.19 -18.14
CA VAL A 24 2.26 51.40 -16.85
C VAL A 24 0.95 52.13 -17.16
N THR A 25 -0.16 51.51 -16.83
CA THR A 25 -1.47 52.19 -16.83
C THR A 25 -2.07 52.10 -15.43
N GLU A 26 -2.13 53.26 -14.78
CA GLU A 26 -2.91 53.51 -13.57
C GLU A 26 -4.38 53.11 -13.80
N VAL A 27 -4.95 52.37 -12.89
CA VAL A 27 -6.40 52.25 -12.73
C VAL A 27 -6.76 52.72 -11.32
N ARG A 28 -7.43 53.86 -11.32
CA ARG A 28 -8.01 54.54 -10.17
C ARG A 28 -9.09 53.67 -9.48
N GLU A 29 -9.13 53.88 -8.18
CA GLU A 29 -10.17 53.53 -7.23
C GLU A 29 -11.60 53.65 -7.76
N LEU A 30 -12.45 52.68 -7.45
CA LEU A 30 -13.89 52.92 -7.39
C LEU A 30 -14.55 51.96 -6.34
N LEU A 31 -15.06 52.64 -5.33
CA LEU A 31 -16.16 52.32 -4.42
C LEU A 31 -16.08 51.10 -3.47
N CYS A 32 -15.62 51.41 -2.26
CA CYS A 32 -16.11 50.78 -1.03
C CYS A 32 -17.56 51.23 -0.74
N VAL A 33 -18.50 50.32 -0.81
CA VAL A 33 -19.84 50.50 -0.23
C VAL A 33 -19.76 50.09 1.24
N ARG A 34 -19.83 51.09 2.14
CA ARG A 34 -20.00 50.87 3.59
C ARG A 34 -21.47 50.52 3.91
N LEU A 35 -21.68 49.37 4.52
CA LEU A 35 -22.93 49.07 5.24
C LEU A 35 -22.84 49.62 6.69
N PRO A 36 -23.91 50.18 7.26
CA PRO A 36 -23.86 50.81 8.58
C PRO A 36 -23.86 49.80 9.73
N ALA A 37 -22.95 50.01 10.66
CA ALA A 37 -22.92 49.33 11.93
C ALA A 37 -24.12 49.72 12.80
N ARG A 38 -24.85 48.73 13.33
CA ARG A 38 -25.84 48.95 14.42
C ARG A 38 -25.14 48.93 15.76
N PRO A 39 -25.51 49.83 16.69
CA PRO A 39 -24.89 49.90 18.01
C PRO A 39 -25.36 48.79 18.95
N LEU A 40 -24.40 48.19 19.65
CA LEU A 40 -24.64 47.29 20.76
C LEU A 40 -25.27 48.07 21.95
N ARG A 41 -26.41 47.64 22.46
CA ARG A 41 -27.02 48.11 23.69
C ARG A 41 -26.20 47.65 24.88
N GLU A 42 -25.65 48.63 25.63
CA GLU A 42 -25.16 48.40 27.00
C GLU A 42 -26.32 48.02 27.93
N VAL A 43 -26.21 46.90 28.58
CA VAL A 43 -27.06 46.54 29.73
C VAL A 43 -26.23 46.81 30.99
N ARG A 44 -26.57 47.90 31.69
CA ARG A 44 -26.02 48.20 33.01
C ARG A 44 -26.69 47.28 34.05
N TYR A 45 -25.91 46.49 34.76
CA TYR A 45 -26.32 45.84 35.99
C TYR A 45 -25.84 46.62 37.19
N ASN A 46 -26.79 46.95 38.07
CA ASN A 46 -26.60 47.64 39.33
C ASN A 46 -25.89 46.74 40.35
N ALA A 47 -24.90 47.31 41.02
CA ALA A 47 -24.18 46.71 42.12
C ALA A 47 -25.00 46.67 43.40
N GLY A 48 -25.06 45.56 44.09
CA GLY A 48 -25.45 45.37 45.45
C GLY A 48 -24.70 44.21 46.07
N MET A 49 -23.64 44.48 46.82
CA MET A 49 -22.98 43.50 47.70
C MET A 49 -23.77 43.18 48.94
N PRO A 50 -23.61 42.01 49.65
CA PRO A 50 -22.35 41.74 50.35
C PRO A 50 -21.86 40.30 50.45
N ASN A 51 -20.50 40.19 50.45
CA ASN A 51 -19.63 39.18 51.06
C ASN A 51 -20.19 37.80 51.47
N ARG A 52 -19.65 36.79 50.79
CA ARG A 52 -19.01 35.63 51.46
C ARG A 52 -18.09 34.91 50.45
N SER A 53 -16.80 34.95 50.74
CA SER A 53 -15.75 34.26 50.03
C SER A 53 -15.95 32.73 50.10
N LEU A 54 -16.14 32.09 48.93
CA LEU A 54 -15.91 30.67 48.78
C LEU A 54 -15.00 30.50 47.53
N LEU A 55 -13.69 30.43 47.78
CA LEU A 55 -12.73 30.00 46.76
C LEU A 55 -13.01 28.52 46.50
N ILE A 56 -13.71 28.20 45.42
CA ILE A 56 -13.67 26.87 44.83
C ILE A 56 -12.48 26.89 43.84
N ALA A 57 -11.34 26.38 44.31
CA ALA A 57 -10.23 26.04 43.43
C ALA A 57 -10.68 24.86 42.57
N LEU A 58 -11.03 25.14 41.30
CA LEU A 58 -11.18 24.10 40.28
C LEU A 58 -9.75 23.58 39.98
N VAL A 59 -9.34 22.53 40.68
CA VAL A 59 -8.19 21.71 40.27
C VAL A 59 -8.65 20.92 39.05
N VAL A 60 -8.39 21.46 37.86
CA VAL A 60 -8.42 20.67 36.64
C VAL A 60 -7.23 19.72 36.74
N THR A 61 -7.42 18.57 37.35
CA THR A 61 -6.54 17.44 37.20
C THR A 61 -6.68 17.00 35.74
N SER A 62 -5.73 17.40 34.90
CA SER A 62 -5.44 16.71 33.65
C SER A 62 -5.04 15.27 34.01
N LEU A 63 -6.02 14.39 34.08
CA LEU A 63 -5.78 12.95 34.00
C LEU A 63 -5.24 12.70 32.60
N GLY A 64 -3.91 12.81 32.47
CA GLY A 64 -3.21 12.13 31.42
C GLY A 64 -3.60 10.66 31.55
N LEU A 65 -4.29 10.12 30.57
CA LEU A 65 -4.50 8.69 30.41
C LEU A 65 -3.11 8.06 30.19
N ALA A 66 -2.36 7.81 31.29
CA ALA A 66 -1.28 6.86 31.28
C ALA A 66 -1.95 5.52 30.99
N GLY A 67 -1.62 4.89 29.88
CA GLY A 67 -2.02 3.51 29.62
C GLY A 67 -1.64 2.62 30.82
N PRO A 68 -2.31 1.50 31.01
CA PRO A 68 -2.04 0.60 32.11
C PRO A 68 -0.56 0.23 32.12
N SER A 69 0.13 0.43 33.28
CA SER A 69 1.52 0.00 33.42
C SER A 69 1.54 -1.53 33.46
N ASP A 70 2.30 -2.17 32.56
CA ASP A 70 2.47 -3.62 32.51
C ASP A 70 2.79 -4.18 33.90
N SER A 71 2.03 -5.17 34.33
CA SER A 71 2.31 -5.91 35.55
C SER A 71 3.65 -6.68 35.41
N ALA A 72 4.26 -7.08 36.52
CA ALA A 72 5.49 -7.90 36.47
C ALA A 72 5.28 -9.21 35.69
N LYS A 73 4.10 -9.82 35.79
CA LYS A 73 3.72 -11.03 35.03
C LYS A 73 3.63 -10.74 33.53
N GLU A 74 3.02 -9.65 33.15
CA GLU A 74 2.88 -9.24 31.76
C GLU A 74 4.24 -8.91 31.10
N LYS A 75 5.11 -8.19 31.82
CA LYS A 75 6.50 -7.97 31.37
C LYS A 75 7.26 -9.27 31.14
N ALA A 76 7.07 -10.25 32.03
CA ALA A 76 7.65 -11.58 31.86
C ALA A 76 7.09 -12.31 30.64
N MET A 77 5.78 -12.23 30.39
CA MET A 77 5.13 -12.80 29.19
C MET A 77 5.61 -12.13 27.89
N LYS A 78 5.75 -10.80 27.85
CA LYS A 78 6.32 -10.07 26.69
C LYS A 78 7.77 -10.48 26.42
N ALA A 79 8.58 -10.63 27.48
CA ALA A 79 9.96 -11.09 27.36
C ALA A 79 10.03 -12.55 26.83
N ASP A 80 9.16 -13.42 27.30
CA ASP A 80 9.05 -14.80 26.82
C ASP A 80 8.64 -14.83 25.33
N LEU A 81 7.64 -14.06 24.92
CA LEU A 81 7.24 -13.96 23.51
C LEU A 81 8.39 -13.50 22.62
N ALA A 82 9.16 -12.48 23.07
CA ALA A 82 10.32 -12.02 22.33
C ALA A 82 11.39 -13.12 22.21
N GLY A 83 11.60 -13.91 23.26
CA GLY A 83 12.50 -15.07 23.25
C GLY A 83 12.02 -16.20 22.33
N GLN A 84 10.74 -16.50 22.32
CA GLN A 84 10.15 -17.51 21.43
C GLN A 84 10.28 -17.08 19.96
N VAL A 85 9.95 -15.82 19.62
CA VAL A 85 10.14 -15.26 18.27
C VAL A 85 11.60 -15.33 17.86
N GLU A 86 12.54 -14.96 18.75
CA GLU A 86 13.98 -15.03 18.49
C GLU A 86 14.44 -16.47 18.20
N SER A 87 13.90 -17.47 18.91
CA SER A 87 14.21 -18.88 18.66
C SER A 87 13.74 -19.39 17.28
N MET A 88 12.74 -18.72 16.69
CA MET A 88 12.19 -19.01 15.37
C MET A 88 12.81 -18.17 14.23
N ARG A 89 13.90 -17.44 14.48
CA ARG A 89 14.57 -16.59 13.45
C ARG A 89 14.95 -17.36 12.17
N GLY A 90 15.35 -18.63 12.32
CA GLY A 90 15.62 -19.50 11.15
C GLY A 90 14.37 -19.78 10.33
N GLN A 91 13.22 -19.97 10.98
CA GLN A 91 11.94 -20.15 10.31
C GLN A 91 11.50 -18.85 9.58
N VAL A 92 11.71 -17.68 10.19
CA VAL A 92 11.47 -16.38 9.54
C VAL A 92 12.31 -16.26 8.26
N GLN A 93 13.61 -16.54 8.34
CA GLN A 93 14.51 -16.49 7.18
C GLN A 93 14.06 -17.44 6.08
N VAL A 94 13.76 -18.70 6.40
CA VAL A 94 13.31 -19.69 5.40
C VAL A 94 12.01 -19.26 4.73
N MET A 95 11.03 -18.72 5.47
CA MET A 95 9.78 -18.22 4.87
C MET A 95 10.05 -17.06 3.91
N ILE A 96 10.82 -16.08 4.32
CA ILE A 96 11.14 -14.90 3.52
C ILE A 96 11.86 -15.31 2.23
N ASP A 97 12.90 -16.12 2.33
CA ASP A 97 13.69 -16.58 1.18
C ASP A 97 12.87 -17.44 0.21
N THR A 98 11.97 -18.28 0.75
CA THR A 98 11.08 -19.13 -0.03
C THR A 98 10.10 -18.29 -0.85
N ILE A 99 9.36 -17.37 -0.20
CA ILE A 99 8.38 -16.51 -0.88
C ILE A 99 9.09 -15.60 -1.89
N PHE A 100 10.24 -15.01 -1.51
CA PHE A 100 11.05 -14.22 -2.43
C PHE A 100 11.38 -15.00 -3.71
N SER A 101 11.74 -16.28 -3.58
CA SER A 101 12.12 -17.11 -4.73
C SER A 101 10.95 -17.46 -5.65
N PHE A 102 9.71 -17.45 -5.16
CA PHE A 102 8.51 -17.70 -5.96
C PHE A 102 8.16 -16.51 -6.85
N ALA A 103 8.27 -15.29 -6.31
CA ALA A 103 8.05 -14.01 -7.00
C ALA A 103 6.79 -14.01 -7.87
N GLU A 104 5.63 -14.25 -7.26
CA GLU A 104 4.35 -14.41 -7.94
C GLU A 104 3.57 -13.10 -7.98
N LEU A 105 3.06 -12.75 -9.17
CA LEU A 105 2.21 -11.58 -9.39
C LEU A 105 0.81 -11.78 -8.82
N GLY A 106 0.13 -10.68 -8.53
CA GLY A 106 -1.23 -10.66 -8.02
C GLY A 106 -2.22 -11.54 -8.77
N PHE A 107 -3.05 -12.27 -8.02
CA PHE A 107 -3.95 -13.36 -8.41
C PHE A 107 -3.25 -14.65 -8.89
N GLN A 108 -1.94 -14.70 -8.85
CA GLN A 108 -1.16 -15.86 -9.32
C GLN A 108 -0.26 -16.44 -8.21
N GLU A 109 -0.51 -16.13 -6.95
CA GLU A 109 0.28 -16.48 -5.75
C GLU A 109 0.03 -17.95 -5.31
N PHE A 110 0.05 -18.89 -6.27
CA PHE A 110 -0.31 -20.29 -6.03
C PHE A 110 0.71 -21.04 -5.17
N GLU A 111 2.02 -20.88 -5.46
CA GLU A 111 3.07 -21.55 -4.69
C GLU A 111 3.19 -20.94 -3.30
N THR A 112 3.11 -19.60 -3.19
CA THR A 112 3.11 -18.87 -1.93
C THR A 112 1.95 -19.29 -1.04
N SER A 113 0.72 -19.29 -1.56
CA SER A 113 -0.47 -19.69 -0.83
C SER A 113 -0.43 -21.15 -0.39
N LYS A 114 0.04 -22.06 -1.27
CA LYS A 114 0.23 -23.47 -0.94
C LYS A 114 1.25 -23.67 0.18
N TYR A 115 2.38 -22.96 0.11
CA TYR A 115 3.45 -23.04 1.11
C TYR A 115 2.97 -22.58 2.49
N LEU A 116 2.36 -21.38 2.56
CA LEU A 116 1.89 -20.79 3.81
C LEU A 116 0.75 -21.58 4.44
N THR A 117 -0.23 -22.00 3.64
CA THR A 117 -1.37 -22.79 4.15
C THR A 117 -0.94 -24.15 4.66
N GLY A 118 -0.01 -24.82 3.96
CA GLY A 118 0.54 -26.10 4.42
C GLY A 118 1.27 -25.99 5.77
N MET A 119 2.01 -24.90 5.97
CA MET A 119 2.67 -24.61 7.25
C MET A 119 1.64 -24.37 8.37
N LEU A 120 0.62 -23.56 8.12
CA LEU A 120 -0.42 -23.25 9.11
C LEU A 120 -1.24 -24.48 9.50
N GLU A 121 -1.56 -25.34 8.55
CA GLU A 121 -2.24 -26.62 8.83
C GLU A 121 -1.37 -27.55 9.70
N ALA A 122 -0.05 -27.62 9.41
CA ALA A 122 0.87 -28.40 10.24
C ALA A 122 0.96 -27.88 11.68
N GLU A 123 0.74 -26.57 11.88
CA GLU A 123 0.68 -25.93 13.21
C GLU A 123 -0.74 -25.95 13.83
N GLY A 124 -1.69 -26.65 13.23
CA GLY A 124 -3.03 -26.88 13.78
C GLY A 124 -4.04 -25.76 13.51
N PHE A 125 -3.80 -24.86 12.57
CA PHE A 125 -4.80 -23.91 12.11
C PHE A 125 -5.79 -24.59 11.16
N LYS A 126 -7.07 -24.24 11.27
CA LYS A 126 -8.09 -24.60 10.27
C LYS A 126 -8.01 -23.60 9.12
N VAL A 127 -7.71 -24.08 7.92
CA VAL A 127 -7.56 -23.23 6.73
C VAL A 127 -8.75 -23.37 5.80
N GLU A 128 -9.40 -22.25 5.48
CA GLU A 128 -10.38 -22.08 4.41
C GLU A 128 -9.71 -21.47 3.20
N ARG A 129 -9.78 -22.11 2.03
CA ARG A 129 -9.14 -21.69 0.78
C ARG A 129 -10.16 -21.17 -0.23
N GLY A 130 -9.72 -20.33 -1.17
CA GLY A 130 -10.58 -19.78 -2.23
C GLY A 130 -11.61 -18.78 -1.71
N ILE A 131 -11.30 -18.08 -0.61
CA ILE A 131 -12.22 -17.12 -0.01
C ILE A 131 -12.56 -16.00 -0.99
N ALA A 132 -13.77 -15.46 -0.88
CA ALA A 132 -14.30 -14.40 -1.76
C ALA A 132 -14.23 -14.73 -3.28
N GLY A 133 -14.08 -16.01 -3.67
CA GLY A 133 -13.94 -16.43 -5.06
C GLY A 133 -12.55 -16.20 -5.66
N ILE A 134 -11.53 -15.94 -4.84
CA ILE A 134 -10.14 -15.75 -5.26
C ILE A 134 -9.34 -17.04 -4.94
N PRO A 135 -8.85 -17.78 -5.95
CA PRO A 135 -8.22 -19.09 -5.74
C PRO A 135 -6.99 -19.09 -4.83
N THR A 136 -6.21 -17.99 -4.83
CA THR A 136 -5.00 -17.84 -4.03
C THR A 136 -5.25 -17.26 -2.64
N ALA A 137 -6.47 -16.80 -2.34
CA ALA A 137 -6.84 -16.26 -1.05
C ALA A 137 -7.29 -17.34 -0.06
N TRP A 138 -7.01 -17.12 1.22
CA TRP A 138 -7.34 -18.07 2.30
C TRP A 138 -7.51 -17.35 3.65
N MET A 139 -8.18 -18.03 4.58
CA MET A 139 -8.28 -17.61 5.98
C MET A 139 -7.91 -18.80 6.87
N ALA A 140 -6.90 -18.64 7.71
CA ALA A 140 -6.51 -19.63 8.71
C ALA A 140 -7.00 -19.19 10.09
N THR A 141 -7.61 -20.09 10.85
CA THR A 141 -8.20 -19.79 12.17
C THR A 141 -7.74 -20.80 13.21
N TRP A 142 -7.34 -20.29 14.40
CA TRP A 142 -7.01 -21.09 15.56
C TRP A 142 -7.55 -20.45 16.84
N GLY A 143 -7.88 -21.28 17.85
CA GLY A 143 -8.42 -20.85 19.12
C GLY A 143 -9.93 -20.67 19.11
N SER A 144 -10.47 -20.13 20.18
CA SER A 144 -11.91 -19.85 20.35
C SER A 144 -12.13 -18.77 21.40
N GLY A 145 -13.26 -18.07 21.30
CA GLY A 145 -13.61 -16.97 22.20
C GLY A 145 -13.10 -15.61 21.71
N LYS A 146 -13.25 -14.62 22.57
CA LYS A 146 -12.90 -13.21 22.32
C LYS A 146 -11.64 -12.81 23.09
N PRO A 147 -10.87 -11.83 22.57
CA PRO A 147 -11.06 -11.15 21.29
C PRO A 147 -10.71 -12.03 20.08
N VAL A 148 -11.29 -11.73 18.91
CA VAL A 148 -10.89 -12.28 17.62
C VAL A 148 -9.91 -11.30 16.98
N ILE A 149 -8.63 -11.68 16.89
CA ILE A 149 -7.56 -10.88 16.33
C ILE A 149 -7.20 -11.43 14.95
N ALA A 150 -7.31 -10.60 13.91
CA ALA A 150 -6.94 -10.96 12.55
C ALA A 150 -5.58 -10.36 12.17
N LEU A 151 -4.66 -11.20 11.70
CA LEU A 151 -3.33 -10.82 11.24
C LEU A 151 -3.29 -10.86 9.70
N GLY A 152 -2.90 -9.78 9.06
CA GLY A 152 -2.83 -9.69 7.61
C GLY A 152 -1.50 -9.12 7.11
N SER A 153 -1.12 -9.52 5.91
CA SER A 153 -0.02 -8.91 5.13
C SER A 153 -0.11 -9.37 3.68
N ASP A 154 0.40 -8.56 2.78
CA ASP A 154 0.42 -8.82 1.35
C ASP A 154 1.44 -9.89 0.97
N ILE A 155 1.23 -10.54 -0.20
CA ILE A 155 2.07 -11.67 -0.62
C ILE A 155 2.43 -11.68 -2.10
N ASP A 156 1.85 -10.78 -2.89
CA ASP A 156 2.16 -10.64 -4.31
C ASP A 156 3.44 -9.81 -4.56
N CYS A 157 3.86 -9.75 -5.80
CA CYS A 157 5.00 -8.97 -6.23
C CYS A 157 4.68 -8.16 -7.50
N ILE A 158 5.64 -7.33 -7.94
CA ILE A 158 5.47 -6.45 -9.09
C ILE A 158 6.14 -7.00 -10.36
N PRO A 159 5.66 -6.60 -11.56
CA PRO A 159 6.29 -6.98 -12.80
C PRO A 159 7.67 -6.32 -12.97
N GLN A 160 8.56 -6.98 -13.72
CA GLN A 160 9.88 -6.47 -14.14
C GLN A 160 10.84 -6.10 -12.99
N ALA A 161 10.64 -6.68 -11.79
CA ALA A 161 11.45 -6.40 -10.62
C ALA A 161 12.37 -7.56 -10.20
N SER A 162 12.58 -8.54 -11.09
CA SER A 162 13.52 -9.62 -10.83
C SER A 162 14.92 -9.08 -10.52
N GLN A 163 15.48 -9.48 -9.38
CA GLN A 163 16.77 -8.99 -8.90
C GLN A 163 17.46 -10.04 -8.01
N LYS A 164 18.77 -10.17 -8.15
CA LYS A 164 19.59 -10.94 -7.22
C LYS A 164 19.66 -10.23 -5.86
N PRO A 165 19.24 -10.86 -4.76
CA PRO A 165 19.32 -10.24 -3.45
C PRO A 165 20.78 -10.02 -3.03
N GLY A 166 21.06 -8.95 -2.27
CA GLY A 166 22.39 -8.65 -1.76
C GLY A 166 23.40 -8.10 -2.76
N VAL A 167 22.97 -7.84 -4.01
CA VAL A 167 23.78 -7.25 -5.10
C VAL A 167 23.38 -5.79 -5.29
N ALA A 168 24.27 -4.85 -4.96
CA ALA A 168 23.99 -3.41 -4.92
C ALA A 168 24.02 -2.73 -6.30
N TYR A 169 23.51 -3.39 -7.34
CA TYR A 169 23.29 -2.86 -8.69
C TYR A 169 22.31 -3.75 -9.43
N HIS A 170 21.75 -3.28 -10.53
CA HIS A 170 20.80 -4.06 -11.31
C HIS A 170 21.47 -5.31 -11.90
N ASP A 171 21.02 -6.47 -11.44
CA ASP A 171 21.46 -7.80 -11.90
C ASP A 171 20.30 -8.80 -11.72
N PRO A 172 19.38 -8.87 -12.69
CA PRO A 172 18.19 -9.70 -12.57
C PRO A 172 18.54 -11.19 -12.56
N LEU A 173 17.73 -12.01 -11.84
CA LEU A 173 17.79 -13.47 -11.97
C LEU A 173 17.30 -13.90 -13.36
N ILE A 174 16.24 -13.27 -13.84
CA ILE A 174 15.65 -13.47 -15.16
C ILE A 174 15.20 -12.11 -15.68
N GLU A 175 15.71 -11.70 -16.83
CA GLU A 175 15.37 -10.42 -17.45
C GLU A 175 13.85 -10.27 -17.68
N GLY A 176 13.26 -9.16 -17.24
CA GLY A 176 11.84 -8.85 -17.39
C GLY A 176 10.89 -9.67 -16.50
N ALA A 177 11.39 -10.62 -15.70
CA ALA A 177 10.56 -11.40 -14.78
C ALA A 177 10.08 -10.56 -13.58
N PRO A 178 9.00 -10.99 -12.91
CA PRO A 178 8.53 -10.35 -11.69
C PRO A 178 9.51 -10.53 -10.52
N GLY A 179 9.35 -9.69 -9.48
CA GLY A 179 10.15 -9.75 -8.26
C GLY A 179 9.53 -8.96 -7.13
N HIS A 180 9.97 -9.20 -5.89
CA HIS A 180 9.51 -8.51 -4.69
C HIS A 180 10.14 -7.11 -4.57
N GLY A 181 9.83 -6.24 -5.55
CA GLY A 181 10.33 -4.86 -5.64
C GLY A 181 9.63 -3.86 -4.73
N GLU A 182 8.89 -4.33 -3.74
CA GLU A 182 8.40 -3.61 -2.57
C GLU A 182 8.78 -4.38 -1.30
N GLY A 183 8.54 -5.71 -1.23
CA GLY A 183 8.97 -6.57 -0.13
C GLY A 183 7.86 -7.34 0.57
N HIS A 184 6.74 -7.58 -0.09
CA HIS A 184 5.60 -8.35 0.42
C HIS A 184 5.94 -9.82 0.78
N ASN A 185 7.10 -10.32 0.40
CA ASN A 185 7.57 -11.64 0.81
C ASN A 185 7.87 -11.79 2.31
N SER A 186 7.89 -10.70 3.09
CA SER A 186 8.35 -10.73 4.49
C SER A 186 7.23 -10.65 5.53
N GLY A 187 6.06 -10.07 5.19
CA GLY A 187 5.02 -9.76 6.17
C GLY A 187 4.30 -10.98 6.74
N GLN A 188 4.06 -12.02 5.94
CA GLN A 188 3.47 -13.25 6.47
C GLN A 188 4.41 -13.98 7.44
N ALA A 189 5.73 -13.85 7.28
CA ALA A 189 6.68 -14.38 8.24
C ALA A 189 6.58 -13.65 9.60
N VAL A 190 6.37 -12.33 9.60
CA VAL A 190 6.08 -11.54 10.81
C VAL A 190 4.84 -12.08 11.52
N ASN A 191 3.73 -12.22 10.79
CA ASN A 191 2.43 -12.60 11.34
C ASN A 191 2.39 -14.04 11.83
N ILE A 192 2.90 -14.98 11.04
CA ILE A 192 2.87 -16.42 11.38
C ILE A 192 3.72 -16.69 12.61
N VAL A 193 4.95 -16.16 12.67
CA VAL A 193 5.83 -16.39 13.82
C VAL A 193 5.29 -15.73 15.08
N ALA A 194 4.71 -14.52 14.97
CA ALA A 194 4.02 -13.87 16.08
C ALA A 194 2.84 -14.72 16.57
N ALA A 195 2.00 -15.20 15.66
CA ALA A 195 0.85 -16.04 15.98
C ALA A 195 1.26 -17.36 16.65
N LEU A 196 2.32 -18.01 16.18
CA LEU A 196 2.82 -19.26 16.77
C LEU A 196 3.36 -19.05 18.20
N ALA A 197 4.08 -17.95 18.44
CA ALA A 197 4.56 -17.60 19.78
C ALA A 197 3.39 -17.32 20.72
N VAL A 198 2.40 -16.54 20.27
CA VAL A 198 1.20 -16.21 21.06
C VAL A 198 0.34 -17.44 21.29
N LYS A 199 0.14 -18.30 20.29
CA LYS A 199 -0.57 -19.57 20.41
C LYS A 199 0.00 -20.42 21.54
N ARG A 200 1.34 -20.64 21.56
CA ARG A 200 2.02 -21.42 22.60
C ARG A 200 1.83 -20.80 23.99
N LEU A 201 1.87 -19.48 24.09
CA LEU A 201 1.62 -18.75 25.33
C LEU A 201 0.15 -18.91 25.77
N MET A 202 -0.82 -18.77 24.86
CA MET A 202 -2.25 -18.93 25.16
C MET A 202 -2.57 -20.35 25.65
N GLU A 203 -1.98 -21.38 25.03
CA GLU A 203 -2.13 -22.79 25.46
C GLU A 203 -1.58 -23.00 26.88
N ARG A 204 -0.38 -22.47 27.16
CA ARG A 204 0.29 -22.61 28.46
C ARG A 204 -0.39 -21.86 29.59
N GLU A 205 -0.82 -20.62 29.33
CA GLU A 205 -1.43 -19.74 30.33
C GLU A 205 -2.97 -19.81 30.34
N HIS A 206 -3.57 -20.69 29.51
CA HIS A 206 -5.02 -20.85 29.37
C HIS A 206 -5.77 -19.53 29.01
N ILE A 207 -5.15 -18.70 28.16
CA ILE A 207 -5.74 -17.44 27.68
C ILE A 207 -6.74 -17.74 26.57
N GLN A 208 -7.96 -17.21 26.70
CA GLN A 208 -9.00 -17.31 25.68
C GLN A 208 -8.79 -16.27 24.57
N GLY A 209 -9.17 -16.63 23.34
CA GLY A 209 -9.12 -15.75 22.18
C GLY A 209 -9.06 -16.54 20.87
N THR A 210 -9.28 -15.85 19.77
CA THR A 210 -9.21 -16.44 18.42
C THR A 210 -8.18 -15.68 17.59
N ILE A 211 -7.30 -16.41 16.94
CA ILE A 211 -6.30 -15.89 15.99
C ILE A 211 -6.75 -16.24 14.58
N LYS A 212 -6.87 -15.25 13.72
CA LYS A 212 -7.06 -15.41 12.29
C LYS A 212 -5.81 -14.90 11.55
N ILE A 213 -5.41 -15.58 10.47
CA ILE A 213 -4.32 -15.15 9.58
C ILE A 213 -4.85 -15.19 8.16
N TRP A 214 -4.55 -14.15 7.38
CA TRP A 214 -5.02 -14.00 6.01
C TRP A 214 -3.98 -13.28 5.14
N PRO A 215 -3.89 -13.59 3.82
CA PRO A 215 -3.02 -12.88 2.89
C PRO A 215 -3.77 -11.74 2.21
N GLY A 216 -3.11 -10.60 2.01
CA GLY A 216 -3.47 -9.68 0.95
C GLY A 216 -2.94 -10.24 -0.37
N VAL A 217 -3.81 -10.80 -1.19
CA VAL A 217 -3.48 -11.27 -2.53
C VAL A 217 -3.80 -10.18 -3.53
N ALA A 218 -3.01 -10.05 -4.59
CA ALA A 218 -3.19 -9.02 -5.61
C ALA A 218 -3.32 -7.60 -5.02
N GLU A 219 -2.53 -7.28 -3.99
CA GLU A 219 -2.51 -5.95 -3.38
C GLU A 219 -2.03 -4.90 -4.38
N GLU A 220 -1.01 -5.18 -5.17
CA GLU A 220 -0.47 -4.32 -6.23
C GLU A 220 -1.51 -3.95 -7.32
N LEU A 221 -2.61 -4.69 -7.35
CA LEU A 221 -3.78 -4.45 -8.20
C LEU A 221 -4.98 -3.90 -7.41
N LEU A 222 -4.86 -3.79 -6.06
CA LEU A 222 -5.93 -3.46 -5.11
C LEU A 222 -7.14 -4.39 -5.28
N GLY A 223 -6.83 -5.69 -5.44
CA GLY A 223 -7.73 -6.67 -6.03
C GLY A 223 -8.45 -7.58 -5.05
N SER A 224 -8.23 -7.50 -3.72
CA SER A 224 -8.75 -8.53 -2.82
C SER A 224 -9.52 -8.05 -1.60
N LYS A 225 -9.02 -7.09 -0.83
CA LYS A 225 -9.53 -6.81 0.54
C LYS A 225 -10.96 -6.28 0.53
N ALA A 226 -11.36 -5.47 -0.47
CA ALA A 226 -12.75 -5.05 -0.66
C ALA A 226 -13.70 -6.26 -0.88
N TYR A 227 -13.24 -7.29 -1.59
CA TYR A 227 -14.01 -8.53 -1.79
C TYR A 227 -14.12 -9.34 -0.52
N PHE A 228 -13.06 -9.40 0.32
CA PHE A 228 -13.11 -10.06 1.63
C PHE A 228 -14.13 -9.41 2.56
N VAL A 229 -14.14 -8.07 2.61
CA VAL A 229 -15.12 -7.29 3.38
C VAL A 229 -16.54 -7.57 2.88
N ARG A 230 -16.77 -7.48 1.56
CA ARG A 230 -18.07 -7.76 0.95
C ARG A 230 -18.57 -9.17 1.24
N ALA A 231 -17.68 -10.15 1.23
CA ALA A 231 -18.01 -11.55 1.56
C ALA A 231 -18.21 -11.79 3.06
N GLY A 232 -17.90 -10.83 3.93
CA GLY A 232 -18.18 -10.87 5.36
C GLY A 232 -17.11 -11.55 6.22
N TYR A 233 -15.88 -11.73 5.72
CA TYR A 233 -14.80 -12.41 6.46
C TYR A 233 -14.30 -11.65 7.70
N PHE A 234 -14.65 -10.37 7.83
CA PHE A 234 -14.26 -9.53 8.97
C PHE A 234 -15.39 -9.21 9.94
N LYS A 235 -16.62 -9.73 9.74
CA LYS A 235 -17.78 -9.41 10.59
C LYS A 235 -17.66 -9.83 12.04
N ASP A 236 -16.90 -10.88 12.33
CA ASP A 236 -16.67 -11.43 13.67
C ASP A 236 -15.32 -11.02 14.28
N VAL A 237 -14.52 -10.24 13.53
CA VAL A 237 -13.20 -9.75 13.95
C VAL A 237 -13.34 -8.56 14.89
N ASP A 238 -12.62 -8.56 16.00
CA ASP A 238 -12.60 -7.46 16.96
C ASP A 238 -11.51 -6.43 16.64
N VAL A 239 -10.33 -6.90 16.15
CA VAL A 239 -9.18 -6.05 15.79
C VAL A 239 -8.41 -6.70 14.65
N THR A 240 -7.97 -5.89 13.70
CA THR A 240 -7.02 -6.30 12.66
C THR A 240 -5.66 -5.66 12.90
N LEU A 241 -4.63 -6.51 12.95
CA LEU A 241 -3.22 -6.11 12.98
C LEU A 241 -2.61 -6.44 11.61
N PHE A 242 -2.35 -5.42 10.83
CA PHE A 242 -1.71 -5.56 9.52
C PHE A 242 -0.21 -5.31 9.64
N SER A 243 0.61 -5.99 8.87
CA SER A 243 2.06 -5.75 8.84
C SER A 243 2.54 -5.49 7.42
N HIS A 244 3.34 -4.44 7.25
CA HIS A 244 3.90 -4.04 5.98
C HIS A 244 5.39 -3.71 6.11
N VAL A 245 6.15 -4.11 5.10
CA VAL A 245 7.58 -3.81 4.99
C VAL A 245 7.83 -2.30 4.94
N SER A 246 8.91 -1.87 5.56
CA SER A 246 9.38 -0.48 5.51
C SER A 246 10.89 -0.43 5.74
N SER A 247 11.47 0.74 5.59
CA SER A 247 12.83 1.02 6.07
C SER A 247 12.86 1.49 7.53
N LYS A 248 11.69 1.66 8.19
CA LYS A 248 11.55 2.21 9.55
C LYS A 248 10.55 1.41 10.37
N PHE A 249 10.68 1.50 11.71
CA PHE A 249 9.59 1.14 12.60
C PHE A 249 8.59 2.29 12.73
N ASN A 250 7.30 2.00 12.50
CA ASN A 250 6.22 2.94 12.75
C ASN A 250 4.88 2.22 12.96
N ALA A 251 3.96 2.88 13.63
CA ALA A 251 2.55 2.51 13.76
C ALA A 251 1.72 3.81 13.69
N PRO A 252 1.45 4.35 12.50
CA PRO A 252 0.69 5.59 12.35
C PRO A 252 -0.77 5.37 12.72
N TRP A 253 -1.49 6.47 13.04
CA TRP A 253 -2.91 6.46 13.34
C TRP A 253 -3.65 7.60 12.63
N GLY A 254 -4.98 7.50 12.56
CA GLY A 254 -5.83 8.46 11.86
C GLY A 254 -5.69 8.36 10.35
N ASP A 255 -6.05 9.42 9.65
CA ASP A 255 -5.86 9.53 8.20
C ASP A 255 -4.38 9.59 7.86
N THR A 256 -3.96 8.75 6.94
CA THR A 256 -2.58 8.71 6.47
C THR A 256 -2.37 9.66 5.28
N LEU A 257 -1.13 9.73 4.77
CA LEU A 257 -0.80 10.50 3.56
C LEU A 257 -1.26 9.82 2.26
N GLY A 258 -1.73 8.56 2.34
CA GLY A 258 -2.18 7.78 1.19
C GLY A 258 -3.49 8.27 0.59
N SER A 259 -3.79 7.76 -0.59
CA SER A 259 -5.05 7.95 -1.29
C SER A 259 -5.86 6.66 -1.31
N GLY A 260 -7.18 6.78 -1.42
CA GLY A 260 -7.98 5.67 -1.95
C GLY A 260 -8.00 5.70 -3.47
N LEU A 261 -8.53 4.66 -4.10
CA LEU A 261 -8.70 4.62 -5.54
C LEU A 261 -9.81 3.67 -5.99
N ILE A 262 -10.19 3.85 -7.25
CA ILE A 262 -10.90 2.84 -8.03
C ILE A 262 -10.12 2.51 -9.31
N SER A 263 -10.06 1.21 -9.62
CA SER A 263 -9.38 0.62 -10.78
C SER A 263 -10.43 0.20 -11.80
N VAL A 264 -10.46 0.84 -12.96
CA VAL A 264 -11.51 0.65 -13.98
C VAL A 264 -10.89 0.41 -15.33
N GLU A 265 -11.34 -0.61 -16.05
CA GLU A 265 -10.99 -0.83 -17.44
C GLU A 265 -12.19 -0.53 -18.33
N TYR A 266 -12.00 0.34 -19.32
CA TYR A 266 -12.95 0.70 -20.35
C TYR A 266 -12.65 -0.10 -21.61
N LEU A 267 -13.64 -0.89 -22.08
CA LEU A 267 -13.53 -1.77 -23.24
C LEU A 267 -14.39 -1.18 -24.35
N PHE A 268 -13.76 -0.65 -25.39
CA PHE A 268 -14.42 -0.05 -26.53
C PHE A 268 -14.64 -1.08 -27.64
N LYS A 269 -15.78 -0.95 -28.33
CA LYS A 269 -16.16 -1.78 -29.45
C LYS A 269 -16.57 -0.92 -30.64
N GLY A 270 -15.95 -1.15 -31.78
CA GLY A 270 -16.20 -0.50 -33.05
C GLY A 270 -16.50 -1.51 -34.14
N GLU A 271 -16.07 -1.21 -35.37
CA GLU A 271 -16.29 -2.04 -36.57
C GLU A 271 -15.00 -2.08 -37.40
N SER A 272 -14.57 -3.27 -37.81
CA SER A 272 -13.40 -3.43 -38.66
C SER A 272 -13.66 -3.05 -40.13
N ALA A 273 -12.63 -2.56 -40.78
CA ALA A 273 -12.59 -2.34 -42.21
C ALA A 273 -11.14 -2.34 -42.72
N HIS A 274 -10.96 -2.42 -44.02
CA HIS A 274 -9.66 -2.22 -44.62
C HIS A 274 -9.22 -0.75 -44.49
N SER A 275 -8.19 -0.45 -43.71
CA SER A 275 -7.82 0.92 -43.36
C SER A 275 -7.50 1.81 -44.57
N ALA A 276 -6.95 1.26 -45.67
CA ALA A 276 -6.67 2.03 -46.89
C ALA A 276 -7.77 1.91 -47.95
N GLY A 277 -8.42 0.73 -48.06
CA GLY A 277 -9.36 0.47 -49.14
C GLY A 277 -10.80 0.98 -48.91
N ALA A 278 -11.25 0.93 -47.65
CA ALA A 278 -12.63 1.31 -47.30
C ALA A 278 -12.73 1.77 -45.82
N PRO A 279 -11.89 2.72 -45.34
CA PRO A 279 -11.90 3.13 -43.93
C PRO A 279 -13.25 3.68 -43.44
N TRP A 280 -14.03 4.29 -44.33
CA TRP A 280 -15.36 4.83 -44.01
C TRP A 280 -16.39 3.77 -43.57
N ARG A 281 -16.12 2.48 -43.79
CA ARG A 281 -16.95 1.37 -43.31
C ARG A 281 -16.59 0.96 -41.86
N GLY A 282 -15.39 1.33 -41.38
CA GLY A 282 -14.93 1.02 -40.05
C GLY A 282 -15.37 2.05 -39.01
N ARG A 283 -15.22 1.67 -37.74
CA ARG A 283 -15.32 2.51 -36.55
C ARG A 283 -14.22 2.09 -35.63
N SER A 284 -13.21 2.95 -35.48
CA SER A 284 -11.99 2.60 -34.70
C SER A 284 -12.28 2.70 -33.20
N ALA A 285 -12.19 1.58 -32.52
CA ALA A 285 -12.23 1.53 -31.05
C ALA A 285 -10.98 2.18 -30.43
N LEU A 286 -9.83 2.13 -31.10
CA LEU A 286 -8.61 2.79 -30.66
C LEU A 286 -8.73 4.31 -30.68
N ASP A 287 -9.38 4.89 -31.69
CA ASP A 287 -9.64 6.34 -31.73
C ASP A 287 -10.51 6.78 -30.53
N ALA A 288 -11.44 5.93 -30.07
CA ALA A 288 -12.21 6.21 -28.86
C ALA A 288 -11.34 6.22 -27.61
N VAL A 289 -10.41 5.27 -27.47
CA VAL A 289 -9.41 5.25 -26.37
C VAL A 289 -8.57 6.53 -26.38
N GLU A 290 -8.00 6.88 -27.55
CA GLU A 290 -7.16 8.08 -27.68
C GLU A 290 -7.93 9.38 -27.36
N LEU A 291 -9.18 9.49 -27.78
CA LEU A 291 -10.03 10.64 -27.46
C LEU A 291 -10.40 10.70 -25.98
N MET A 292 -10.68 9.56 -25.34
CA MET A 292 -10.89 9.49 -23.89
C MET A 292 -9.65 9.96 -23.15
N ASP A 293 -8.47 9.46 -23.52
CA ASP A 293 -7.20 9.80 -22.87
C ASP A 293 -6.83 11.27 -23.07
N ALA A 294 -7.02 11.81 -24.27
CA ALA A 294 -6.82 13.22 -24.56
C ALA A 294 -7.80 14.09 -23.73
N GLY A 295 -9.08 13.75 -23.72
CA GLY A 295 -10.10 14.43 -22.94
C GLY A 295 -9.78 14.42 -21.44
N TRP A 296 -9.35 13.29 -20.90
CA TRP A 296 -8.90 13.17 -19.51
C TRP A 296 -7.69 14.05 -19.21
N ASN A 297 -6.70 14.09 -20.11
CA ASN A 297 -5.50 14.90 -19.91
C ASN A 297 -5.82 16.41 -19.92
N PHE A 298 -6.75 16.87 -20.75
CA PHE A 298 -7.24 18.25 -20.69
C PHE A 298 -8.06 18.54 -19.42
N ARG A 299 -8.80 17.55 -18.91
CA ARG A 299 -9.59 17.68 -17.69
C ARG A 299 -8.71 17.84 -16.43
N ARG A 300 -7.51 17.26 -16.40
CA ARG A 300 -6.61 17.27 -15.24
C ARG A 300 -6.33 18.68 -14.70
N GLU A 301 -6.26 19.69 -15.57
CA GLU A 301 -6.04 21.09 -15.16
C GLU A 301 -7.16 21.62 -14.24
N HIS A 302 -8.35 21.03 -14.32
CA HIS A 302 -9.55 21.46 -13.59
C HIS A 302 -9.96 20.51 -12.47
N LEU A 303 -9.05 19.65 -12.02
CA LEU A 303 -9.24 18.74 -10.89
C LEU A 303 -8.52 19.26 -9.65
N ARG A 304 -8.86 18.68 -8.48
CA ARG A 304 -8.17 19.00 -7.21
C ARG A 304 -6.68 18.67 -7.29
N LEU A 305 -5.87 19.38 -6.50
CA LEU A 305 -4.40 19.15 -6.46
C LEU A 305 -4.03 17.76 -5.89
N GLN A 306 -4.90 17.18 -5.06
CA GLN A 306 -4.72 15.89 -4.41
C GLN A 306 -4.95 14.71 -5.35
N GLN A 307 -5.73 14.91 -6.42
CA GLN A 307 -6.02 13.82 -7.35
C GLN A 307 -4.77 13.28 -8.03
N ARG A 308 -4.75 11.96 -8.24
CA ARG A 308 -3.77 11.28 -9.09
C ARG A 308 -4.53 10.32 -10.01
N SER A 309 -4.13 10.26 -11.25
CA SER A 309 -4.71 9.33 -12.22
C SER A 309 -3.66 8.84 -13.19
N HIS A 310 -3.73 7.59 -13.51
CA HIS A 310 -2.78 6.89 -14.39
C HIS A 310 -3.57 5.98 -15.30
N TYR A 311 -3.07 5.70 -16.49
CA TYR A 311 -3.68 4.72 -17.38
C TYR A 311 -2.64 3.97 -18.21
N VAL A 312 -3.06 2.82 -18.69
CA VAL A 312 -2.34 2.04 -19.71
C VAL A 312 -3.35 1.56 -20.75
N ILE A 313 -2.97 1.60 -22.03
CA ILE A 313 -3.76 0.97 -23.11
C ILE A 313 -3.49 -0.53 -23.02
N THR A 314 -4.53 -1.32 -22.75
CA THR A 314 -4.42 -2.78 -22.57
C THR A 314 -4.71 -3.56 -23.85
N ASP A 315 -5.44 -2.94 -24.80
CA ASP A 315 -5.67 -3.42 -26.16
C ASP A 315 -5.66 -2.22 -27.12
N GLY A 316 -4.85 -2.27 -28.16
CA GLY A 316 -4.71 -1.22 -29.18
C GLY A 316 -5.04 -1.70 -30.60
N GLY A 317 -5.63 -2.90 -30.76
CA GLY A 317 -5.89 -3.53 -32.03
C GLY A 317 -4.74 -4.44 -32.52
N ASP A 318 -4.90 -5.04 -33.69
CA ASP A 318 -4.01 -6.11 -34.19
C ASP A 318 -2.89 -5.61 -35.10
N GLN A 319 -3.25 -4.92 -36.21
CA GLN A 319 -2.30 -4.46 -37.22
C GLN A 319 -2.82 -3.23 -37.99
N PRO A 320 -1.92 -2.37 -38.53
CA PRO A 320 -2.29 -1.04 -39.07
C PRO A 320 -3.22 -1.03 -40.28
N ASN A 321 -3.32 -2.12 -41.03
CA ASN A 321 -4.19 -2.21 -42.21
C ASN A 321 -5.61 -2.66 -41.90
N VAL A 322 -5.94 -2.88 -40.61
CA VAL A 322 -7.28 -3.21 -40.12
C VAL A 322 -7.71 -2.13 -39.15
N VAL A 323 -8.87 -1.47 -39.40
CA VAL A 323 -9.48 -0.56 -38.43
C VAL A 323 -9.79 -1.34 -37.15
N PRO A 324 -9.24 -0.93 -35.97
CA PRO A 324 -9.39 -1.70 -34.73
C PRO A 324 -10.86 -1.84 -34.30
N PRO A 325 -11.42 -3.07 -34.29
CA PRO A 325 -12.81 -3.28 -33.85
C PRO A 325 -12.94 -3.33 -32.32
N THR A 326 -11.83 -3.57 -31.61
CA THR A 326 -11.73 -3.54 -30.15
C THR A 326 -10.54 -2.72 -29.74
N ALA A 327 -10.65 -2.04 -28.59
CA ALA A 327 -9.53 -1.44 -27.86
C ALA A 327 -9.94 -1.30 -26.40
N ALA A 328 -8.96 -1.22 -25.51
CA ALA A 328 -9.21 -1.07 -24.09
C ALA A 328 -8.16 -0.20 -23.41
N VAL A 329 -8.60 0.54 -22.40
CA VAL A 329 -7.74 1.36 -21.54
C VAL A 329 -8.08 1.13 -20.07
N TRP A 330 -7.06 0.95 -19.25
CA TRP A 330 -7.18 0.71 -17.83
C TRP A 330 -6.72 1.92 -17.05
N TYR A 331 -7.62 2.49 -16.21
CA TYR A 331 -7.42 3.67 -15.40
C TYR A 331 -7.34 3.35 -13.90
N TYR A 332 -6.49 4.10 -13.18
CA TYR A 332 -6.56 4.33 -11.75
C TYR A 332 -7.01 5.77 -11.48
N PHE A 333 -8.11 5.93 -10.74
CA PHE A 333 -8.59 7.23 -10.27
C PHE A 333 -8.38 7.31 -8.76
N ARG A 334 -7.47 8.19 -8.30
CA ARG A 334 -7.06 8.32 -6.90
C ARG A 334 -7.46 9.66 -6.32
N GLU A 335 -8.01 9.65 -5.09
CA GLU A 335 -8.31 10.82 -4.28
C GLU A 335 -8.28 10.50 -2.78
N LEU A 336 -8.43 11.54 -1.93
CA LEU A 336 -8.30 11.43 -0.48
C LEU A 336 -9.54 10.89 0.23
N ASP A 337 -10.69 10.86 -0.44
CA ASP A 337 -11.96 10.41 0.15
C ASP A 337 -12.89 9.79 -0.90
N TYR A 338 -13.85 9.02 -0.39
CA TYR A 338 -14.82 8.30 -1.22
C TYR A 338 -15.61 9.19 -2.20
N PRO A 339 -16.20 10.35 -1.79
CA PRO A 339 -16.95 11.19 -2.72
C PRO A 339 -16.12 11.68 -3.91
N HIS A 340 -14.86 12.03 -3.67
CA HIS A 340 -13.97 12.51 -4.75
C HIS A 340 -13.48 11.38 -5.65
N ILE A 341 -13.19 10.19 -5.10
CA ILE A 341 -12.86 9.00 -5.91
C ILE A 341 -14.03 8.68 -6.85
N LYS A 342 -15.25 8.63 -6.31
CA LYS A 342 -16.47 8.39 -7.10
C LYS A 342 -16.68 9.46 -8.14
N GLY A 343 -16.46 10.74 -7.80
CA GLY A 343 -16.58 11.85 -8.75
C GLY A 343 -15.55 11.77 -9.90
N LEU A 344 -14.33 11.31 -9.65
CA LEU A 344 -13.35 11.07 -10.72
C LEU A 344 -13.80 9.92 -11.64
N TRP A 345 -14.32 8.84 -11.08
CA TRP A 345 -14.88 7.73 -11.88
C TRP A 345 -16.03 8.20 -12.78
N GLU A 346 -17.01 8.93 -12.23
CA GLU A 346 -18.13 9.50 -13.00
C GLU A 346 -17.64 10.45 -14.11
N ILE A 347 -16.53 11.16 -13.92
CA ILE A 347 -15.91 11.97 -14.98
C ILE A 347 -15.28 11.05 -16.04
N GLY A 348 -14.62 9.96 -15.63
CA GLY A 348 -14.07 8.95 -16.55
C GLY A 348 -15.15 8.36 -17.45
N ASP A 349 -16.30 7.97 -16.88
CA ASP A 349 -17.44 7.43 -17.63
C ASP A 349 -17.95 8.44 -18.69
N LYS A 350 -18.09 9.71 -18.32
CA LYS A 350 -18.49 10.77 -19.27
C LYS A 350 -17.46 11.00 -20.37
N MET A 351 -16.18 10.82 -20.11
CA MET A 351 -15.13 10.89 -21.13
C MET A 351 -15.25 9.72 -22.11
N ALA A 352 -15.47 8.50 -21.59
CA ALA A 352 -15.71 7.32 -22.43
C ALA A 352 -16.97 7.50 -23.28
N GLU A 353 -18.06 8.01 -22.69
CA GLU A 353 -19.33 8.32 -23.40
C GLU A 353 -19.11 9.35 -24.52
N GLY A 354 -18.41 10.47 -24.21
CA GLY A 354 -18.05 11.48 -25.21
C GLY A 354 -17.18 10.93 -26.35
N ALA A 355 -16.22 10.07 -26.03
CA ALA A 355 -15.39 9.41 -27.03
C ALA A 355 -16.19 8.49 -27.96
N THR A 356 -17.15 7.72 -27.43
CA THR A 356 -18.01 6.86 -28.26
C THR A 356 -18.92 7.66 -29.18
N LEU A 357 -19.44 8.80 -28.72
CA LEU A 357 -20.24 9.71 -29.56
C LEU A 357 -19.42 10.25 -30.75
N MET A 358 -18.17 10.65 -30.52
CA MET A 358 -17.30 11.17 -31.58
C MET A 358 -16.88 10.10 -32.60
N THR A 359 -16.71 8.86 -32.19
CA THR A 359 -16.21 7.76 -33.02
C THR A 359 -17.29 6.83 -33.55
N SER A 360 -18.54 7.01 -33.11
CA SER A 360 -19.66 6.09 -33.39
C SER A 360 -19.33 4.64 -32.96
N THR A 361 -18.70 4.48 -31.81
CA THR A 361 -18.41 3.20 -31.15
C THR A 361 -19.33 2.99 -29.94
N SER A 362 -19.09 1.95 -29.16
CA SER A 362 -19.72 1.71 -27.86
C SER A 362 -18.67 1.30 -26.85
N PHE A 363 -18.98 1.39 -25.55
CA PHE A 363 -18.09 0.88 -24.51
C PHE A 363 -18.87 0.10 -23.45
N THR A 364 -18.13 -0.72 -22.73
CA THR A 364 -18.49 -1.28 -21.43
C THR A 364 -17.33 -1.05 -20.47
N GLU A 365 -17.60 -1.04 -19.18
CA GLU A 365 -16.56 -0.93 -18.17
C GLU A 365 -16.59 -2.13 -17.23
N ARG A 366 -15.44 -2.39 -16.58
CA ARG A 366 -15.32 -3.33 -15.47
C ARG A 366 -14.41 -2.78 -14.39
N VAL A 367 -14.83 -2.92 -13.14
CA VAL A 367 -14.00 -2.60 -11.99
C VAL A 367 -13.05 -3.78 -11.74
N LEU A 368 -11.75 -3.51 -11.68
CA LEU A 368 -10.73 -4.50 -11.47
C LEU A 368 -10.26 -4.57 -10.01
N GLY A 369 -10.45 -3.48 -9.26
CA GLY A 369 -10.09 -3.38 -7.85
C GLY A 369 -10.48 -2.03 -7.27
N SER A 370 -10.37 -1.90 -5.96
CA SER A 370 -10.64 -0.66 -5.25
C SER A 370 -9.92 -0.61 -3.91
N ALA A 371 -9.65 0.59 -3.42
CA ALA A 371 -9.16 0.84 -2.08
C ALA A 371 -9.82 2.08 -1.49
N TRP A 372 -10.40 1.97 -0.29
CA TRP A 372 -10.73 3.13 0.51
C TRP A 372 -9.47 3.80 1.05
N PRO A 373 -9.47 5.13 1.28
CA PRO A 373 -8.37 5.79 1.97
C PRO A 373 -8.17 5.18 3.35
N VAL A 374 -6.91 4.91 3.70
CA VAL A 374 -6.57 4.24 4.96
C VAL A 374 -6.83 5.14 6.16
N HIS A 375 -7.50 4.62 7.19
CA HIS A 375 -7.63 5.25 8.50
C HIS A 375 -7.26 4.25 9.61
N MET A 376 -6.21 4.52 10.37
CA MET A 376 -5.69 3.61 11.38
C MET A 376 -6.16 3.96 12.79
N ASN A 377 -6.41 2.93 13.60
CA ASN A 377 -6.98 3.04 14.94
C ASN A 377 -5.94 3.56 15.95
N LYS A 378 -6.23 4.69 16.62
CA LYS A 378 -5.29 5.36 17.52
C LYS A 378 -4.94 4.54 18.77
N PRO A 379 -5.89 4.02 19.57
CA PRO A 379 -5.57 3.25 20.78
C PRO A 379 -4.63 2.06 20.49
N ILE A 380 -4.89 1.31 19.42
CA ILE A 380 -4.05 0.16 19.06
C ILE A 380 -2.68 0.63 18.56
N ALA A 381 -2.62 1.70 17.77
CA ALA A 381 -1.36 2.25 17.26
C ALA A 381 -0.45 2.75 18.39
N GLU A 382 -1.01 3.37 19.44
CA GLU A 382 -0.27 3.81 20.63
C GLU A 382 0.28 2.63 21.44
N ALA A 383 -0.52 1.56 21.62
CA ALA A 383 -0.07 0.32 22.26
C ALA A 383 1.03 -0.37 21.45
N MET A 384 0.86 -0.49 20.14
CA MET A 384 1.86 -1.05 19.23
C MET A 384 3.16 -0.23 19.24
N TYR A 385 3.07 1.10 19.25
CA TYR A 385 4.24 1.97 19.31
C TYR A 385 5.01 1.84 20.65
N ALA A 386 4.31 1.60 21.77
CA ALA A 386 4.95 1.28 23.03
C ALA A 386 5.78 -0.02 22.94
N ASN A 387 5.24 -1.04 22.26
CA ASN A 387 5.96 -2.30 21.98
C ASN A 387 7.13 -2.09 21.00
N ILE A 388 6.99 -1.23 19.98
CA ILE A 388 8.11 -0.82 19.11
C ILE A 388 9.27 -0.26 19.94
N LYS A 389 9.00 0.63 20.89
CA LYS A 389 10.03 1.20 21.77
C LYS A 389 10.68 0.16 22.69
N GLN A 390 9.90 -0.82 23.14
CA GLN A 390 10.40 -1.90 23.99
C GLN A 390 11.30 -2.89 23.21
N VAL A 391 10.93 -3.23 21.98
CA VAL A 391 11.70 -4.14 21.12
C VAL A 391 12.96 -3.48 20.59
N GLY A 392 12.87 -2.22 20.17
CA GLY A 392 13.99 -1.49 19.57
C GLY A 392 14.29 -1.91 18.13
N LEU A 393 15.29 -1.27 17.52
CA LEU A 393 15.74 -1.59 16.16
C LEU A 393 16.61 -2.85 16.14
N PRO A 394 16.62 -3.57 15.01
CA PRO A 394 17.58 -4.65 14.78
C PRO A 394 19.04 -4.18 14.90
N GLN A 395 19.92 -5.09 15.29
CA GLN A 395 21.37 -4.86 15.26
C GLN A 395 21.89 -5.07 13.83
N TRP A 396 22.14 -3.97 13.14
CA TRP A 396 22.70 -4.00 11.79
C TRP A 396 24.20 -4.30 11.84
N SER A 397 24.67 -5.22 10.98
CA SER A 397 26.09 -5.48 10.81
C SER A 397 26.75 -4.44 9.89
N GLU A 398 28.07 -4.43 9.81
CA GLU A 398 28.81 -3.61 8.85
C GLU A 398 28.47 -3.98 7.41
N ASP A 399 28.24 -5.27 7.12
CA ASP A 399 27.83 -5.75 5.81
C ASP A 399 26.43 -5.23 5.42
N ASP A 400 25.48 -5.19 6.37
CA ASP A 400 24.14 -4.62 6.13
C ASP A 400 24.24 -3.13 5.78
N GLN A 401 25.05 -2.38 6.53
CA GLN A 401 25.27 -0.95 6.29
C GLN A 401 26.01 -0.70 4.96
N THR A 402 26.95 -1.59 4.63
CA THR A 402 27.69 -1.53 3.37
C THR A 402 26.76 -1.73 2.17
N LEU A 403 25.89 -2.74 2.21
CA LEU A 403 24.89 -2.96 1.17
C LEU A 403 23.98 -1.74 0.99
N ALA A 404 23.45 -1.23 2.11
CA ALA A 404 22.53 -0.09 2.09
C ALA A 404 23.17 1.17 1.47
N LYS A 405 24.37 1.54 1.90
CA LYS A 405 25.08 2.69 1.35
C LYS A 405 25.48 2.50 -0.11
N ALA A 406 25.88 1.27 -0.48
CA ALA A 406 26.29 0.99 -1.86
C ALA A 406 25.13 1.14 -2.86
N ILE A 407 23.92 0.65 -2.54
CA ILE A 407 22.76 0.83 -3.41
C ILE A 407 22.29 2.29 -3.41
N GLN A 408 22.31 2.99 -2.27
CA GLN A 408 21.98 4.42 -2.22
C GLN A 408 22.92 5.25 -3.12
N LYS A 409 24.22 4.90 -3.13
CA LYS A 409 25.22 5.51 -4.01
C LYS A 409 24.94 5.20 -5.51
N GLU A 410 24.64 3.94 -5.83
CA GLU A 410 24.32 3.50 -7.21
C GLU A 410 23.10 4.26 -7.75
N LEU A 411 22.08 4.47 -6.91
CA LEU A 411 20.85 5.21 -7.25
C LEU A 411 21.02 6.73 -7.18
N LYS A 412 22.17 7.24 -6.72
CA LYS A 412 22.44 8.66 -6.53
C LYS A 412 21.45 9.35 -5.58
N VAL A 413 21.00 8.63 -4.57
CA VAL A 413 20.16 9.14 -3.49
C VAL A 413 21.01 9.39 -2.23
N LYS A 414 20.40 9.91 -1.16
CA LYS A 414 21.11 10.20 0.10
C LYS A 414 21.69 8.92 0.71
N GLU A 415 23.01 8.88 0.90
CA GLU A 415 23.78 7.76 1.46
C GLU A 415 23.73 7.79 2.98
N GLU A 416 22.59 7.48 3.59
CA GLU A 416 22.45 7.46 5.07
C GLU A 416 22.54 6.05 5.69
N GLY A 417 22.56 5.01 4.85
CA GLY A 417 22.55 3.61 5.32
C GLY A 417 21.20 3.20 5.91
N LEU A 418 21.20 2.20 6.78
CA LEU A 418 20.03 1.75 7.52
C LEU A 418 19.76 2.63 8.73
N VAL A 419 18.50 2.73 9.14
CA VAL A 419 18.08 3.53 10.29
C VAL A 419 18.71 3.05 11.59
N THR A 420 19.09 3.98 12.46
CA THR A 420 19.76 3.72 13.75
C THR A 420 18.97 4.22 14.96
N LYS A 421 17.82 4.84 14.73
CA LYS A 421 16.91 5.31 15.80
C LYS A 421 15.46 5.23 15.35
N ILE A 422 14.57 5.06 16.30
CA ILE A 422 13.13 5.08 16.10
C ILE A 422 12.67 6.53 16.14
N ASP A 423 11.90 6.94 15.13
CA ASP A 423 11.26 8.26 15.10
C ASP A 423 10.08 8.30 16.09
N ASP A 424 9.79 9.47 16.64
CA ASP A 424 8.59 9.65 17.46
C ASP A 424 7.32 9.48 16.64
N GLN A 425 6.30 8.87 17.26
CA GLN A 425 4.98 8.76 16.65
C GLN A 425 4.37 10.15 16.51
N LYS A 426 3.94 10.50 15.30
CA LYS A 426 3.37 11.81 14.98
C LYS A 426 1.85 11.72 14.88
N PRO A 427 1.13 12.83 15.19
CA PRO A 427 -0.28 12.92 14.85
C PRO A 427 -0.47 12.84 13.33
N PRO A 428 -1.68 12.46 12.86
CA PRO A 428 -1.98 12.46 11.43
C PRO A 428 -1.77 13.86 10.84
N PRO A 429 -1.39 13.97 9.55
CA PRO A 429 -1.27 15.24 8.87
C PRO A 429 -2.63 15.94 8.81
N LYS A 430 -2.62 17.25 8.82
CA LYS A 430 -3.83 18.03 8.59
C LYS A 430 -4.31 17.84 7.15
N GLU A 431 -5.60 18.10 6.90
CA GLU A 431 -6.19 17.91 5.58
C GLU A 431 -5.45 18.70 4.48
N GLU A 432 -5.08 19.96 4.77
CA GLU A 432 -4.33 20.81 3.84
C GLU A 432 -2.90 20.33 3.55
N GLU A 433 -2.34 19.47 4.41
CA GLU A 433 -1.01 18.88 4.25
C GLU A 433 -1.05 17.56 3.46
N ARG A 434 -2.24 17.01 3.23
CA ARG A 434 -2.45 15.75 2.51
C ARG A 434 -2.38 16.01 1.01
N THR A 435 -1.34 15.54 0.36
CA THR A 435 -1.10 15.74 -1.07
C THR A 435 -1.45 14.53 -1.94
N GLY A 436 -2.02 13.48 -1.34
CA GLY A 436 -2.17 12.19 -1.98
C GLY A 436 -0.88 11.38 -1.95
N GLY A 437 -0.96 10.11 -2.29
CA GLY A 437 0.16 9.16 -2.24
C GLY A 437 -0.22 7.81 -2.82
N GLY A 438 0.50 6.76 -2.42
CA GLY A 438 0.15 5.36 -2.68
C GLY A 438 -1.22 5.02 -2.10
N SER A 439 -1.77 3.90 -2.54
CA SER A 439 -3.01 3.33 -1.99
C SER A 439 -2.73 1.91 -1.55
N ASP A 440 -3.42 1.47 -0.52
CA ASP A 440 -3.39 0.09 -0.03
C ASP A 440 -4.84 -0.31 0.25
N ASP A 441 -5.28 -1.44 -0.26
CA ASP A 441 -6.66 -1.93 -0.10
C ASP A 441 -6.96 -2.40 1.33
N ILE A 442 -6.00 -2.33 2.28
CA ILE A 442 -6.27 -2.43 3.74
C ILE A 442 -7.23 -1.33 4.20
N GLY A 443 -7.36 -0.25 3.44
CA GLY A 443 -8.35 0.79 3.67
C GLY A 443 -9.75 0.22 3.80
N ASP A 444 -10.17 -0.66 2.90
CA ASP A 444 -11.50 -1.30 2.96
C ASP A 444 -11.74 -2.04 4.28
N ILE A 445 -10.74 -2.75 4.80
CA ILE A 445 -10.83 -3.43 6.10
C ILE A 445 -10.85 -2.41 7.23
N SER A 446 -9.99 -1.38 7.19
CA SER A 446 -9.86 -0.38 8.26
C SER A 446 -11.14 0.41 8.52
N TRP A 447 -12.02 0.53 7.52
CA TRP A 447 -13.34 1.16 7.65
C TRP A 447 -14.46 0.20 8.09
N ASN A 448 -14.14 -1.08 8.38
CA ASN A 448 -15.09 -2.08 8.85
C ASN A 448 -14.72 -2.66 10.22
N VAL A 449 -13.44 -2.60 10.59
CA VAL A 449 -12.88 -3.15 11.85
C VAL A 449 -11.76 -2.23 12.34
N PRO A 450 -11.62 -1.99 13.66
CA PRO A 450 -10.44 -1.32 14.21
C PRO A 450 -9.15 -1.96 13.71
N THR A 451 -8.35 -1.22 12.96
CA THR A 451 -7.16 -1.72 12.25
C THR A 451 -5.95 -0.85 12.53
N VAL A 452 -4.77 -1.45 12.61
CA VAL A 452 -3.48 -0.77 12.63
C VAL A 452 -2.49 -1.49 11.72
N THR A 453 -1.62 -0.74 11.04
CA THR A 453 -0.49 -1.29 10.28
C THR A 453 0.80 -1.12 11.05
N LEU A 454 1.49 -2.23 11.29
CA LEU A 454 2.88 -2.25 11.74
C LEU A 454 3.80 -2.09 10.52
N TRP A 455 4.49 -0.97 10.43
CA TRP A 455 5.60 -0.77 9.50
C TRP A 455 6.89 -1.23 10.17
N TYR A 456 7.56 -2.27 9.65
CA TYR A 456 8.76 -2.85 10.25
C TYR A 456 9.99 -2.70 9.35
N PRO A 457 11.22 -2.53 9.93
CA PRO A 457 12.41 -2.12 9.20
C PRO A 457 13.08 -3.30 8.49
N SER A 458 12.54 -3.73 7.36
CA SER A 458 13.06 -4.84 6.53
C SER A 458 13.61 -4.39 5.18
N ASN A 459 13.62 -3.09 4.88
CA ASN A 459 14.16 -2.56 3.64
C ASN A 459 15.11 -1.38 3.88
N ILE A 460 15.77 -0.94 2.82
CA ILE A 460 16.75 0.15 2.81
C ILE A 460 16.02 1.48 2.59
N PRO A 461 16.38 2.58 3.30
CA PRO A 461 15.80 3.91 3.07
C PRO A 461 16.15 4.48 1.69
N ASN A 462 15.30 5.41 1.21
CA ASN A 462 15.50 6.17 -0.03
C ASN A 462 15.46 5.33 -1.30
N MET A 463 14.85 4.15 -1.27
CA MET A 463 14.60 3.39 -2.50
C MET A 463 13.44 4.00 -3.28
N PRO A 464 13.38 3.79 -4.63
CA PRO A 464 12.39 4.46 -5.48
C PRO A 464 10.95 3.96 -5.30
N GLY A 465 10.74 2.81 -4.65
CA GLY A 465 9.46 2.10 -4.61
C GLY A 465 9.13 1.43 -5.95
N HIS A 466 8.44 0.29 -5.93
CA HIS A 466 8.03 -0.46 -7.12
C HIS A 466 9.14 -0.61 -8.17
N ASN A 467 10.33 -0.99 -7.72
CA ASN A 467 11.54 -1.04 -8.53
C ASN A 467 12.43 -2.23 -8.13
N TRP A 468 13.25 -2.72 -9.07
CA TRP A 468 14.23 -3.78 -8.80
C TRP A 468 15.14 -3.48 -7.59
N ALA A 469 15.42 -2.20 -7.32
CA ALA A 469 16.28 -1.81 -6.21
C ALA A 469 15.69 -2.14 -4.84
N ASP A 470 14.35 -2.10 -4.71
CA ASP A 470 13.67 -2.48 -3.48
C ASP A 470 13.76 -3.98 -3.19
N ALA A 471 13.94 -4.82 -4.22
CA ALA A 471 14.09 -6.26 -4.05
C ALA A 471 15.47 -6.68 -3.49
N ILE A 472 16.49 -5.79 -3.55
CA ILE A 472 17.87 -6.11 -3.16
C ILE A 472 17.98 -6.60 -1.71
N ALA A 473 17.24 -5.99 -0.79
CA ALA A 473 17.29 -6.34 0.63
C ALA A 473 16.42 -7.56 0.98
N MET A 474 15.44 -7.93 0.16
CA MET A 474 14.28 -8.72 0.53
C MET A 474 14.52 -10.22 0.76
N ALA A 475 15.71 -10.77 0.46
CA ALA A 475 16.16 -12.10 0.89
C ALA A 475 17.60 -12.01 1.44
N THR A 476 17.83 -11.05 2.32
CA THR A 476 19.12 -10.78 2.97
C THR A 476 18.96 -10.67 4.48
N PRO A 477 20.06 -10.64 5.25
CA PRO A 477 20.02 -10.41 6.70
C PRO A 477 19.25 -9.14 7.11
N ILE A 478 19.14 -8.12 6.25
CA ILE A 478 18.34 -6.90 6.51
C ILE A 478 16.87 -7.27 6.68
N ALA A 479 16.28 -7.93 5.68
CA ALA A 479 14.89 -8.35 5.74
C ALA A 479 14.62 -9.32 6.89
N HIS A 480 15.50 -10.32 7.08
CA HIS A 480 15.35 -11.32 8.15
C HIS A 480 15.34 -10.69 9.55
N LYS A 481 16.27 -9.78 9.84
CA LYS A 481 16.37 -9.08 11.13
C LYS A 481 15.18 -8.16 11.38
N GLY A 482 14.76 -7.41 10.35
CA GLY A 482 13.62 -6.51 10.42
C GLY A 482 12.32 -7.28 10.68
N ALA A 483 12.10 -8.38 10.00
CA ALA A 483 10.92 -9.22 10.18
C ALA A 483 10.88 -9.89 11.58
N VAL A 484 12.02 -10.36 12.11
CA VAL A 484 12.08 -10.87 13.49
C VAL A 484 11.71 -9.78 14.50
N ALA A 485 12.21 -8.57 14.32
CA ALA A 485 11.84 -7.44 15.19
C ALA A 485 10.35 -7.09 15.06
N GLY A 486 9.82 -7.07 13.84
CA GLY A 486 8.38 -6.88 13.56
C GLY A 486 7.53 -7.95 14.25
N ALA A 487 7.91 -9.23 14.16
CA ALA A 487 7.19 -10.33 14.78
C ALA A 487 7.14 -10.23 16.32
N LYS A 488 8.20 -9.71 16.96
CA LYS A 488 8.20 -9.44 18.41
C LYS A 488 7.16 -8.37 18.76
N VAL A 489 7.13 -7.26 18.01
CA VAL A 489 6.14 -6.18 18.21
C VAL A 489 4.73 -6.70 18.01
N GLN A 490 4.51 -7.45 16.94
CA GLN A 490 3.19 -8.02 16.61
C GLN A 490 2.72 -8.97 17.73
N ALA A 491 3.58 -9.87 18.20
CA ALA A 491 3.27 -10.80 19.28
C ALA A 491 2.94 -10.09 20.61
N MET A 492 3.70 -9.06 20.97
CA MET A 492 3.46 -8.26 22.18
C MET A 492 2.13 -7.50 22.07
N THR A 493 1.81 -6.93 20.89
CA THR A 493 0.57 -6.20 20.67
C THR A 493 -0.65 -7.16 20.71
N MET A 494 -0.51 -8.37 20.18
CA MET A 494 -1.54 -9.41 20.35
C MET A 494 -1.76 -9.73 21.83
N LEU A 495 -0.70 -9.85 22.62
CA LEU A 495 -0.80 -10.10 24.06
C LEU A 495 -1.55 -8.98 24.77
N ASP A 496 -1.25 -7.71 24.46
CA ASP A 496 -1.95 -6.56 25.02
C ASP A 496 -3.47 -6.64 24.76
N LEU A 497 -3.87 -6.97 23.53
CA LEU A 497 -5.29 -7.13 23.16
C LEU A 497 -5.95 -8.32 23.86
N LEU A 498 -5.21 -9.41 24.10
CA LEU A 498 -5.73 -10.60 24.80
C LEU A 498 -5.90 -10.38 26.30
N LEU A 499 -5.04 -9.60 26.93
CA LEU A 499 -5.06 -9.36 28.37
C LEU A 499 -5.91 -8.14 28.76
N HIS A 500 -6.03 -7.15 27.89
CA HIS A 500 -6.66 -5.85 28.16
C HIS A 500 -7.93 -5.67 27.31
N GLN A 501 -9.08 -6.16 27.79
CA GLN A 501 -10.37 -5.97 27.09
C GLN A 501 -10.73 -4.50 26.95
N GLU A 502 -10.29 -3.64 27.88
CA GLU A 502 -10.44 -2.20 27.81
C GLU A 502 -9.73 -1.58 26.59
N LEU A 503 -8.61 -2.14 26.12
CA LEU A 503 -7.94 -1.68 24.90
C LEU A 503 -8.81 -1.98 23.66
N VAL A 504 -9.41 -3.14 23.61
CA VAL A 504 -10.35 -3.51 22.53
C VAL A 504 -11.58 -2.58 22.57
N GLN A 505 -12.12 -2.29 23.76
CA GLN A 505 -13.23 -1.35 23.90
C GLN A 505 -12.85 0.07 23.45
N GLN A 506 -11.71 0.59 23.87
CA GLN A 506 -11.18 1.89 23.43
C GLN A 506 -10.99 1.94 21.91
N ALA A 507 -10.55 0.85 21.30
CA ALA A 507 -10.40 0.74 19.85
C ALA A 507 -11.76 0.90 19.14
N TRP A 508 -12.81 0.22 19.63
CA TRP A 508 -14.16 0.36 19.11
C TRP A 508 -14.80 1.72 19.41
N ASP A 509 -14.51 2.31 20.56
CA ASP A 509 -14.96 3.66 20.92
C ASP A 509 -14.35 4.70 19.95
N TYR A 510 -13.06 4.60 19.65
CA TYR A 510 -12.40 5.43 18.64
C TYR A 510 -13.01 5.20 17.24
N PHE A 511 -13.18 3.94 16.85
CA PHE A 511 -13.77 3.56 15.56
C PHE A 511 -15.17 4.15 15.36
N ASN A 512 -16.05 4.01 16.37
CA ASN A 512 -17.45 4.43 16.29
C ASN A 512 -17.64 5.95 16.45
N ASN A 513 -16.86 6.57 17.35
CA ASN A 513 -17.11 7.96 17.80
C ASN A 513 -16.15 8.98 17.15
N VAL A 514 -15.08 8.52 16.53
CA VAL A 514 -14.10 9.38 15.83
C VAL A 514 -14.05 9.02 14.35
N GLN A 515 -13.59 7.83 14.02
CA GLN A 515 -13.34 7.42 12.64
C GLN A 515 -14.61 7.38 11.79
N THR A 516 -15.63 6.65 12.25
CA THR A 516 -16.87 6.43 11.46
C THR A 516 -18.05 7.29 11.93
N LYS A 517 -17.78 8.34 12.71
CA LYS A 517 -18.82 9.23 13.23
C LYS A 517 -19.62 9.88 12.11
N ASP A 518 -18.94 10.52 11.19
CA ASP A 518 -19.54 11.34 10.14
C ASP A 518 -19.53 10.67 8.76
N ILE A 519 -18.67 9.66 8.56
CA ILE A 519 -18.50 8.92 7.31
C ILE A 519 -18.73 7.44 7.56
N LYS A 520 -19.54 6.81 6.72
CA LYS A 520 -19.77 5.36 6.76
C LYS A 520 -19.19 4.70 5.53
N TYR A 521 -18.57 3.55 5.72
CA TYR A 521 -18.06 2.75 4.62
C TYR A 521 -19.17 2.45 3.60
N THR A 522 -18.88 2.73 2.34
CA THR A 522 -19.69 2.36 1.19
C THR A 522 -18.77 1.69 0.19
N PRO A 523 -19.02 0.44 -0.22
CA PRO A 523 -18.16 -0.22 -1.20
C PRO A 523 -18.05 0.60 -2.50
N LEU A 524 -16.83 0.72 -3.03
CA LEU A 524 -16.61 1.20 -4.39
C LEU A 524 -16.96 0.10 -5.42
N LEU A 525 -16.83 -1.17 -5.00
CA LEU A 525 -17.25 -2.32 -5.81
C LEU A 525 -18.76 -2.39 -5.93
N ARG A 526 -19.26 -2.61 -7.13
CA ARG A 526 -20.66 -2.91 -7.39
C ARG A 526 -20.98 -4.37 -6.98
N PRO A 527 -22.24 -4.71 -6.71
CA PRO A 527 -22.63 -6.09 -6.35
C PRO A 527 -22.24 -7.14 -7.40
N GLU A 528 -22.27 -6.79 -8.68
CA GLU A 528 -21.93 -7.65 -9.82
C GLU A 528 -20.43 -7.78 -10.09
N ASP A 529 -19.59 -6.88 -9.59
CA ASP A 529 -18.16 -6.90 -9.83
C ASP A 529 -17.52 -8.15 -9.21
N LYS A 530 -16.63 -8.78 -9.96
CA LYS A 530 -15.92 -10.01 -9.56
C LYS A 530 -14.41 -9.76 -9.52
N PRO A 531 -13.68 -10.49 -8.66
CA PRO A 531 -12.23 -10.43 -8.67
C PRO A 531 -11.67 -10.73 -10.07
N ALA A 532 -10.70 -9.95 -10.49
CA ALA A 532 -10.11 -10.04 -11.84
C ALA A 532 -9.02 -11.14 -11.89
N ILE A 533 -9.36 -12.36 -11.51
CA ILE A 533 -8.44 -13.50 -11.28
C ILE A 533 -7.63 -13.92 -12.52
N TRP A 534 -8.03 -13.47 -13.72
CA TRP A 534 -7.28 -13.72 -14.98
C TRP A 534 -6.08 -12.80 -15.16
N LEU A 535 -6.01 -11.71 -14.39
CA LEU A 535 -4.87 -10.79 -14.47
C LEU A 535 -3.57 -11.53 -14.17
N ASN A 536 -2.52 -11.14 -14.87
CA ASN A 536 -1.19 -11.73 -14.78
C ASN A 536 -1.04 -13.21 -15.21
N GLU A 537 -2.12 -13.92 -15.54
CA GLU A 537 -2.06 -15.34 -15.94
C GLU A 537 -1.08 -15.58 -17.09
N LYS A 538 -1.23 -14.83 -18.19
CA LYS A 538 -0.34 -14.94 -19.36
C LYS A 538 1.13 -14.63 -19.02
N ARG A 539 1.36 -13.61 -18.18
CA ARG A 539 2.70 -13.22 -17.76
C ARG A 539 3.34 -14.31 -16.89
N MET A 540 2.60 -14.82 -15.91
CA MET A 540 3.10 -15.89 -15.05
C MET A 540 3.25 -17.23 -15.79
N ALA A 541 2.40 -17.53 -16.78
CA ALA A 541 2.61 -18.69 -17.65
C ALA A 541 3.94 -18.62 -18.41
N THR A 542 4.42 -17.43 -18.76
CA THR A 542 5.73 -17.22 -19.41
C THR A 542 6.90 -17.37 -18.43
N TYR A 543 6.82 -16.75 -17.26
CA TYR A 543 7.96 -16.65 -16.34
C TYR A 543 8.05 -17.77 -15.30
N ARG A 544 6.92 -18.29 -14.78
CA ARG A 544 6.93 -19.33 -13.73
C ARG A 544 7.78 -20.57 -14.09
N PRO A 545 7.72 -21.14 -15.32
CA PRO A 545 8.59 -22.27 -15.69
C PRO A 545 10.08 -21.95 -15.60
N GLN A 546 10.46 -20.72 -15.95
CA GLN A 546 11.84 -20.25 -15.90
C GLN A 546 12.30 -19.97 -14.46
N MET A 547 11.40 -19.48 -13.61
CA MET A 547 11.69 -19.13 -12.21
C MET A 547 11.85 -20.36 -11.33
N ARG A 548 11.19 -21.48 -11.65
CA ARG A 548 11.24 -22.72 -10.85
C ARG A 548 12.65 -23.23 -10.57
N GLN A 549 13.61 -23.05 -11.47
CA GLN A 549 15.00 -23.45 -11.25
C GLN A 549 15.68 -22.64 -10.12
N PHE A 550 15.14 -21.48 -9.77
CA PHE A 550 15.64 -20.61 -8.72
C PHE A 550 14.84 -20.72 -7.42
N TYR A 551 13.82 -21.57 -7.35
CA TYR A 551 13.08 -21.76 -6.11
C TYR A 551 14.00 -22.24 -5.00
N TYR A 552 13.87 -21.63 -3.82
CA TYR A 552 14.75 -21.91 -2.70
C TYR A 552 14.53 -23.32 -2.15
N ASP A 553 15.61 -24.10 -2.05
CA ASP A 553 15.65 -25.45 -1.50
C ASP A 553 16.31 -25.41 -0.10
N SER A 554 15.53 -25.14 0.93
CA SER A 554 15.99 -25.05 2.31
C SER A 554 16.51 -26.37 2.90
N ALA A 555 16.27 -27.50 2.22
CA ALA A 555 16.84 -28.79 2.62
C ALA A 555 18.31 -28.93 2.21
N LYS A 556 18.74 -28.20 1.17
CA LYS A 556 20.11 -28.25 0.65
C LYS A 556 20.97 -27.06 1.05
N TYR A 557 20.38 -25.88 1.16
CA TYR A 557 21.07 -24.61 1.39
C TYR A 557 20.55 -23.91 2.64
N LYS A 558 21.44 -23.29 3.39
CA LYS A 558 21.07 -22.57 4.62
C LYS A 558 20.34 -21.25 4.34
N THR A 559 20.70 -20.58 3.23
CA THR A 559 20.09 -19.32 2.81
C THR A 559 19.92 -19.30 1.29
N TYR A 560 19.04 -18.44 0.81
CA TYR A 560 18.87 -18.24 -0.64
C TYR A 560 20.13 -17.63 -1.27
N LEU A 561 20.84 -16.77 -0.56
CA LEU A 561 22.14 -16.24 -1.00
C LEU A 561 23.16 -17.36 -1.25
N GLU A 562 23.21 -18.35 -0.34
CA GLU A 562 24.08 -19.53 -0.51
C GLU A 562 23.69 -20.33 -1.75
N GLN A 563 22.41 -20.59 -1.97
CA GLN A 563 21.93 -21.30 -3.17
C GLN A 563 22.31 -20.59 -4.46
N LEU A 564 22.23 -19.24 -4.48
CA LEU A 564 22.60 -18.44 -5.65
C LEU A 564 24.10 -18.21 -5.79
N GLY A 565 24.92 -18.66 -4.83
CA GLY A 565 26.36 -18.43 -4.81
C GLY A 565 26.74 -16.95 -4.65
N ILE A 566 25.87 -16.14 -4.04
CA ILE A 566 26.06 -14.70 -3.86
C ILE A 566 26.82 -14.42 -2.57
N LYS A 567 27.94 -13.71 -2.68
CA LYS A 567 28.67 -13.17 -1.53
C LYS A 567 27.94 -11.93 -1.01
N TYR A 568 27.60 -11.92 0.27
CA TYR A 568 26.92 -10.80 0.90
C TYR A 568 27.88 -9.88 1.66
N PRO A 569 27.88 -8.56 1.42
CA PRO A 569 27.23 -7.87 0.29
C PRO A 569 28.08 -7.98 -0.99
N THR A 570 27.42 -7.95 -2.16
CA THR A 570 28.09 -7.77 -3.46
C THR A 570 27.96 -6.33 -3.91
N VAL A 571 29.08 -5.63 -3.97
CA VAL A 571 29.15 -4.21 -4.36
C VAL A 571 30.09 -4.03 -5.54
N ARG A 572 29.91 -2.97 -6.33
CA ARG A 572 30.88 -2.63 -7.39
C ARG A 572 32.23 -2.29 -6.75
N ALA A 573 33.32 -2.75 -7.37
CA ALA A 573 34.66 -2.30 -7.01
C ALA A 573 34.71 -0.75 -7.10
N GLN A 574 35.29 -0.11 -6.09
CA GLN A 574 35.54 1.34 -6.19
C GLN A 574 36.48 1.58 -7.37
N GLN A 575 36.01 2.31 -8.38
CA GLN A 575 36.86 2.80 -9.46
C GLN A 575 37.71 3.96 -8.97
#